data_6c0be1ecd6e6d0d929597a38017744a5
#
_entry.id   6c0be1ecd6e6d0d929597a38017744a5
#
_cell.length_a   1.000
_cell.length_b   1.000
_cell.length_c   1.000
_cell.angle_alpha   90.00
_cell.angle_beta   90.00
_cell.angle_gamma   90.00
#
_symmetry.space_group_name_H-M   'P 1'
#
loop_
_entity.id
_entity.type
_entity.pdbx_description
1 polymer ?
#
loop_
_entity_poly.entity_id
_entity_poly.type
_entity_poly.pdbx_seq_one_letter_code
_entity_poly.pdbx_strand_id
1 'polypeptide(L)'
;MKKKIIFASIFFLLITVSSQFIFHLDIKRQSYDTKIINISGKQRTYSQQITKIALYANEVKNLYRYYIDLDSLSTIVDDFSQDNYYLKNITSKNYKNETTDALFKENQVYFNKIVNAANRTIDNPDSQEIFEEFVTKIKANEAKFSATMDNLVNEYEAISKRKLAGFRKILTLYGVVTVVFLIFVIWFIIIPLYKKSKTLESH
;
A
#
# COMPACT_ATOMS: atom_id res chain seq x y z
N MET A 1 46.26 1.09 -23.36
CA MET A 1 45.63 0.01 -22.59
C MET A 1 45.10 0.44 -21.22
N LYS A 2 45.93 1.04 -20.35
CA LYS A 2 45.48 1.52 -19.01
C LYS A 2 44.18 2.34 -19.01
N LYS A 3 44.07 3.32 -19.95
CA LYS A 3 42.87 4.17 -20.09
C LYS A 3 41.58 3.37 -20.39
N LYS A 4 41.65 2.30 -21.22
CA LYS A 4 40.49 1.44 -21.54
C LYS A 4 40.02 0.64 -20.34
N ILE A 5 40.95 0.13 -19.52
CA ILE A 5 40.63 -0.60 -18.30
C ILE A 5 39.97 0.34 -17.28
N ILE A 6 40.52 1.52 -17.05
CA ILE A 6 39.96 2.53 -16.15
C ILE A 6 38.53 2.90 -16.57
N PHE A 7 38.31 3.16 -17.88
CA PHE A 7 37.01 3.51 -18.40
C PHE A 7 36.00 2.37 -18.19
N ALA A 8 36.37 1.12 -18.48
CA ALA A 8 35.54 -0.04 -18.28
C ALA A 8 35.20 -0.25 -16.79
N SER A 9 36.16 -0.05 -15.89
CA SER A 9 35.94 -0.16 -14.44
C SER A 9 34.99 0.91 -13.91
N ILE A 10 35.16 2.17 -14.36
CA ILE A 10 34.25 3.27 -13.99
C ILE A 10 32.82 3.00 -14.50
N PHE A 11 32.71 2.56 -15.76
CA PHE A 11 31.38 2.26 -16.34
C PHE A 11 30.68 1.11 -15.63
N PHE A 12 31.41 0.05 -15.28
CA PHE A 12 30.87 -1.07 -14.49
C PHE A 12 30.41 -0.62 -13.11
N LEU A 13 31.19 0.22 -12.44
CA LEU A 13 30.86 0.78 -11.14
C LEU A 13 29.59 1.64 -11.22
N LEU A 14 29.45 2.47 -12.26
CA LEU A 14 28.25 3.28 -12.49
C LEU A 14 27.00 2.41 -12.71
N ILE A 15 27.08 1.35 -13.51
CA ILE A 15 25.98 0.41 -13.71
C ILE A 15 25.58 -0.22 -12.38
N THR A 16 26.56 -0.70 -11.59
CA THR A 16 26.30 -1.38 -10.33
C THR A 16 25.62 -0.43 -9.31
N VAL A 17 26.16 0.77 -9.15
CA VAL A 17 25.59 1.79 -8.24
C VAL A 17 24.17 2.18 -8.68
N SER A 18 23.97 2.41 -9.97
CA SER A 18 22.64 2.74 -10.51
C SER A 18 21.62 1.61 -10.27
N SER A 19 22.04 0.36 -10.46
CA SER A 19 21.20 -0.82 -10.19
C SER A 19 20.78 -0.90 -8.72
N GLN A 20 21.72 -0.68 -7.79
CA GLN A 20 21.43 -0.66 -6.34
C GLN A 20 20.45 0.47 -5.96
N PHE A 21 20.64 1.65 -6.55
CA PHE A 21 19.74 2.77 -6.30
C PHE A 21 18.30 2.49 -6.78
N ILE A 22 18.17 1.92 -7.98
CA ILE A 22 16.88 1.53 -8.55
C ILE A 22 16.21 0.47 -7.64
N PHE A 23 16.96 -0.54 -7.20
CA PHE A 23 16.45 -1.59 -6.32
C PHE A 23 15.96 -1.03 -4.96
N HIS A 24 16.72 -0.10 -4.38
CA HIS A 24 16.32 0.56 -3.14
C HIS A 24 14.98 1.33 -3.27
N LEU A 25 14.80 2.04 -4.39
CA LEU A 25 13.53 2.74 -4.67
C LEU A 25 12.35 1.77 -4.78
N ASP A 26 12.57 0.58 -5.34
CA ASP A 26 11.50 -0.41 -5.47
C ASP A 26 11.08 -1.02 -4.12
N ILE A 27 12.03 -1.37 -3.28
CA ILE A 27 11.76 -1.86 -1.91
C ILE A 27 10.93 -0.84 -1.14
N LYS A 28 11.32 0.43 -1.18
CA LYS A 28 10.58 1.50 -0.51
C LYS A 28 9.14 1.60 -1.02
N ARG A 29 8.93 1.49 -2.33
CA ARG A 29 7.60 1.53 -2.93
C ARG A 29 6.74 0.32 -2.54
N GLN A 30 7.29 -0.91 -2.56
CA GLN A 30 6.58 -2.11 -2.14
C GLN A 30 6.13 -2.01 -0.67
N SER A 31 6.93 -1.41 0.20
CA SER A 31 6.57 -1.14 1.59
C SER A 31 5.36 -0.23 1.70
N TYR A 32 5.25 0.82 0.87
CA TYR A 32 4.07 1.68 0.81
C TYR A 32 2.83 0.94 0.30
N ASP A 33 2.97 0.12 -0.74
CA ASP A 33 1.87 -0.66 -1.31
C ASP A 33 1.30 -1.64 -0.27
N THR A 34 2.17 -2.35 0.45
CA THR A 34 1.78 -3.24 1.55
C THR A 34 1.07 -2.49 2.67
N LYS A 35 1.56 -1.32 3.03
CA LYS A 35 0.96 -0.51 4.09
C LYS A 35 -0.46 -0.06 3.74
N ILE A 36 -0.71 0.39 2.50
CA ILE A 36 -2.05 0.84 2.10
C ILE A 36 -3.06 -0.32 2.09
N ILE A 37 -2.66 -1.51 1.62
CA ILE A 37 -3.48 -2.71 1.64
C ILE A 37 -3.83 -3.10 3.08
N ASN A 38 -2.85 -3.11 3.99
CA ASN A 38 -3.06 -3.45 5.39
C ASN A 38 -4.01 -2.45 6.09
N ILE A 39 -3.84 -1.15 5.86
CA ILE A 39 -4.71 -0.13 6.44
C ILE A 39 -6.13 -0.25 5.87
N SER A 40 -6.28 -0.52 4.58
CA SER A 40 -7.60 -0.77 3.98
C SER A 40 -8.28 -2.01 4.59
N GLY A 41 -7.51 -3.07 4.88
CA GLY A 41 -8.00 -4.24 5.61
C GLY A 41 -8.46 -3.90 7.02
N LYS A 42 -7.71 -3.05 7.76
CA LYS A 42 -8.11 -2.56 9.07
C LYS A 42 -9.41 -1.75 9.04
N GLN A 43 -9.63 -0.94 8.00
CA GLN A 43 -10.88 -0.18 7.83
C GLN A 43 -12.11 -1.10 7.85
N ARG A 44 -12.03 -2.26 7.17
CA ARG A 44 -13.09 -3.26 7.22
C ARG A 44 -13.25 -3.86 8.62
N THR A 45 -12.13 -4.16 9.27
CA THR A 45 -12.16 -4.70 10.65
C THR A 45 -12.82 -3.71 11.60
N TYR A 46 -12.50 -2.43 11.52
CA TYR A 46 -13.13 -1.40 12.36
C TYR A 46 -14.65 -1.30 12.12
N SER A 47 -15.09 -1.27 10.86
CA SER A 47 -16.53 -1.23 10.56
C SER A 47 -17.27 -2.45 11.12
N GLN A 48 -16.66 -3.64 11.05
CA GLN A 48 -17.22 -4.88 11.63
C GLN A 48 -17.23 -4.87 13.15
N GLN A 49 -16.19 -4.31 13.80
CA GLN A 49 -16.14 -4.16 15.25
C GLN A 49 -17.23 -3.19 15.76
N ILE A 50 -17.39 -2.04 15.08
CA ILE A 50 -18.49 -1.09 15.36
C ILE A 50 -19.85 -1.80 15.22
N THR A 51 -20.02 -2.55 14.14
CA THR A 51 -21.24 -3.34 13.91
C THR A 51 -21.49 -4.36 15.01
N LYS A 52 -20.45 -5.09 15.43
CA LYS A 52 -20.55 -6.06 16.53
C LYS A 52 -20.99 -5.40 17.83
N ILE A 53 -20.42 -4.25 18.19
CA ILE A 53 -20.80 -3.48 19.37
C ILE A 53 -22.28 -3.06 19.26
N ALA A 54 -22.70 -2.50 18.13
CA ALA A 54 -24.08 -2.06 17.91
C ALA A 54 -25.08 -3.20 18.04
N LEU A 55 -24.81 -4.36 17.43
CA LEU A 55 -25.72 -5.52 17.44
C LEU A 55 -25.76 -6.17 18.81
N TYR A 56 -24.62 -6.36 19.47
CA TYR A 56 -24.57 -6.94 20.82
C TYR A 56 -25.34 -6.08 21.82
N ALA A 57 -25.10 -4.77 21.85
CA ALA A 57 -25.84 -3.88 22.73
C ALA A 57 -27.36 -3.88 22.43
N ASN A 58 -27.75 -4.06 21.17
CA ASN A 58 -29.16 -4.17 20.79
C ASN A 58 -29.83 -5.50 21.27
N GLU A 59 -29.07 -6.60 21.30
CA GLU A 59 -29.57 -7.89 21.81
C GLU A 59 -29.77 -7.88 23.34
N VAL A 60 -28.87 -7.22 24.06
CA VAL A 60 -28.85 -7.20 25.54
C VAL A 60 -29.81 -6.15 26.11
N LYS A 61 -30.30 -5.20 25.33
CA LYS A 61 -31.17 -4.10 25.78
C LYS A 61 -32.45 -4.56 26.55
N ASN A 62 -32.92 -5.78 26.29
CA ASN A 62 -34.13 -6.33 26.94
C ASN A 62 -33.87 -6.92 28.34
N LEU A 63 -32.61 -7.11 28.74
CA LEU A 63 -32.21 -7.70 30.02
C LEU A 63 -31.76 -6.68 31.06
N TYR A 64 -31.10 -5.64 30.61
CA TYR A 64 -30.65 -4.50 31.44
C TYR A 64 -30.57 -3.29 30.51
N ARG A 65 -30.72 -2.05 31.06
CA ARG A 65 -30.41 -0.78 30.37
C ARG A 65 -29.25 -1.02 29.42
N TYR A 66 -29.45 -0.83 28.11
CA TYR A 66 -28.46 -1.20 27.10
C TYR A 66 -27.05 -0.78 27.55
N TYR A 67 -26.13 -1.72 27.51
CA TYR A 67 -24.75 -1.50 27.86
C TYR A 67 -23.95 -1.43 26.58
N ILE A 68 -23.50 -0.26 26.21
CA ILE A 68 -22.49 -0.08 25.18
C ILE A 68 -21.16 0.10 25.87
N ASP A 69 -20.16 -0.61 25.39
CA ASP A 69 -18.77 -0.32 25.72
C ASP A 69 -18.33 0.95 24.95
N LEU A 70 -18.63 2.11 25.53
CA LEU A 70 -18.37 3.41 24.93
C LEU A 70 -16.88 3.68 24.76
N ASP A 71 -16.05 3.19 25.68
CA ASP A 71 -14.59 3.38 25.60
C ASP A 71 -14.03 2.60 24.40
N SER A 72 -14.44 1.36 24.23
CA SER A 72 -14.08 0.57 23.04
C SER A 72 -14.63 1.19 21.76
N LEU A 73 -15.88 1.66 21.76
CA LEU A 73 -16.47 2.29 20.58
C LEU A 73 -15.71 3.55 20.19
N SER A 74 -15.41 4.42 21.15
CA SER A 74 -14.64 5.67 20.93
C SER A 74 -13.27 5.38 20.35
N THR A 75 -12.52 4.45 20.95
CA THR A 75 -11.19 4.06 20.48
C THR A 75 -11.22 3.54 19.04
N ILE A 76 -12.19 2.67 18.70
CA ILE A 76 -12.31 2.10 17.36
C ILE A 76 -12.68 3.17 16.34
N VAL A 77 -13.56 4.12 16.69
CA VAL A 77 -13.98 5.21 15.80
C VAL A 77 -12.83 6.18 15.54
N ASP A 78 -12.00 6.45 16.54
CA ASP A 78 -10.81 7.29 16.39
C ASP A 78 -9.78 6.64 15.46
N ASP A 79 -9.45 5.37 15.69
CA ASP A 79 -8.55 4.60 14.83
C ASP A 79 -9.08 4.50 13.39
N PHE A 80 -10.38 4.23 13.24
CA PHE A 80 -11.08 4.18 11.96
C PHE A 80 -10.95 5.49 11.20
N SER A 81 -11.13 6.62 11.89
CA SER A 81 -11.07 7.96 11.32
C SER A 81 -9.64 8.35 10.95
N GLN A 82 -8.66 8.04 11.80
CA GLN A 82 -7.25 8.33 11.55
C GLN A 82 -6.72 7.55 10.34
N ASP A 83 -7.00 6.26 10.28
CA ASP A 83 -6.60 5.40 9.17
C ASP A 83 -7.32 5.81 7.86
N ASN A 84 -8.59 6.23 7.91
CA ASN A 84 -9.31 6.77 6.75
C ASN A 84 -8.67 8.06 6.22
N TYR A 85 -8.30 8.98 7.11
CA TYR A 85 -7.58 10.20 6.73
C TYR A 85 -6.23 9.89 6.06
N TYR A 86 -5.49 8.91 6.57
CA TYR A 86 -4.25 8.44 5.95
C TYR A 86 -4.49 7.89 4.55
N LEU A 87 -5.50 7.01 4.38
CA LEU A 87 -5.88 6.45 3.08
C LEU A 87 -6.25 7.54 2.07
N LYS A 88 -7.03 8.54 2.48
CA LYS A 88 -7.40 9.68 1.64
C LYS A 88 -6.17 10.39 1.10
N ASN A 89 -5.21 10.69 1.97
CA ASN A 89 -4.00 11.41 1.59
C ASN A 89 -3.10 10.60 0.65
N ILE A 90 -2.93 9.30 0.91
CA ILE A 90 -2.06 8.46 0.10
C ILE A 90 -2.70 8.15 -1.26
N THR A 91 -4.01 7.93 -1.30
CA THR A 91 -4.77 7.70 -2.53
C THR A 91 -4.62 8.88 -3.48
N SER A 92 -4.85 10.09 -2.99
CA SER A 92 -4.73 11.31 -3.81
C SER A 92 -3.32 11.57 -4.34
N LYS A 93 -2.27 11.11 -3.65
CA LYS A 93 -0.88 11.34 -4.04
C LYS A 93 -0.31 10.23 -4.93
N ASN A 94 -0.57 8.97 -4.59
CA ASN A 94 0.18 7.84 -5.14
C ASN A 94 -0.67 6.87 -5.98
N TYR A 95 -2.01 6.90 -5.80
CA TYR A 95 -2.94 5.96 -6.45
C TYR A 95 -4.05 6.67 -7.21
N LYS A 96 -3.89 7.97 -7.44
CA LYS A 96 -4.92 8.78 -8.10
C LYS A 96 -5.15 8.32 -9.54
N ASN A 97 -6.37 7.90 -9.81
CA ASN A 97 -6.98 7.73 -11.12
C ASN A 97 -8.50 7.90 -10.99
N GLU A 98 -9.21 7.95 -12.10
CA GLU A 98 -10.65 8.14 -12.12
C GLU A 98 -11.41 7.07 -11.32
N THR A 99 -10.99 5.81 -11.42
CA THR A 99 -11.60 4.68 -10.70
C THR A 99 -11.38 4.78 -9.19
N THR A 100 -10.15 5.02 -8.73
CA THR A 100 -9.87 5.16 -7.30
C THR A 100 -10.55 6.39 -6.71
N ASP A 101 -10.62 7.50 -7.43
CA ASP A 101 -11.29 8.72 -6.98
C ASP A 101 -12.81 8.48 -6.82
N ALA A 102 -13.45 7.79 -7.78
CA ALA A 102 -14.86 7.44 -7.72
C ALA A 102 -15.16 6.47 -6.56
N LEU A 103 -14.40 5.38 -6.44
CA LEU A 103 -14.55 4.37 -5.38
C LEU A 103 -14.31 4.99 -3.99
N PHE A 104 -13.28 5.82 -3.85
CA PHE A 104 -13.01 6.48 -2.57
C PHE A 104 -14.12 7.44 -2.18
N LYS A 105 -14.65 8.22 -3.13
CA LYS A 105 -15.78 9.13 -2.92
C LYS A 105 -17.03 8.37 -2.49
N GLU A 106 -17.32 7.24 -3.14
CA GLU A 106 -18.46 6.39 -2.78
C GLU A 106 -18.29 5.80 -1.38
N ASN A 107 -17.13 5.22 -1.08
CA ASN A 107 -16.80 4.65 0.22
C ASN A 107 -16.93 5.69 1.35
N GLN A 108 -16.50 6.94 1.10
CA GLN A 108 -16.58 8.04 2.06
C GLN A 108 -18.01 8.37 2.48
N VAL A 109 -19.00 8.15 1.61
CA VAL A 109 -20.42 8.33 1.97
C VAL A 109 -20.85 7.37 3.06
N TYR A 110 -20.47 6.10 2.96
CA TYR A 110 -20.79 5.07 3.95
C TYR A 110 -19.97 5.24 5.22
N PHE A 111 -18.67 5.53 5.09
CA PHE A 111 -17.77 5.87 6.19
C PHE A 111 -18.37 6.98 7.07
N ASN A 112 -18.74 8.11 6.48
CA ASN A 112 -19.30 9.24 7.21
C ASN A 112 -20.60 8.89 7.95
N LYS A 113 -21.47 8.07 7.35
CA LYS A 113 -22.70 7.62 8.00
C LYS A 113 -22.44 6.74 9.22
N ILE A 114 -21.44 5.86 9.14
CA ILE A 114 -21.03 4.97 10.24
C ILE A 114 -20.43 5.81 11.38
N VAL A 115 -19.42 6.64 11.06
CA VAL A 115 -18.71 7.45 12.06
C VAL A 115 -19.64 8.47 12.73
N ASN A 116 -20.47 9.17 11.95
CA ASN A 116 -21.40 10.15 12.53
C ASN A 116 -22.45 9.49 13.45
N ALA A 117 -22.94 8.30 13.09
CA ALA A 117 -23.88 7.59 13.95
C ALA A 117 -23.20 7.11 15.24
N ALA A 118 -21.98 6.60 15.17
CA ALA A 118 -21.21 6.18 16.33
C ALA A 118 -20.88 7.37 17.26
N ASN A 119 -20.37 8.49 16.71
CA ASN A 119 -20.07 9.68 17.51
C ASN A 119 -21.29 10.26 18.22
N ARG A 120 -22.45 10.33 17.53
CA ARG A 120 -23.70 10.76 18.17
C ARG A 120 -24.09 9.87 19.37
N THR A 121 -23.83 8.59 19.28
CA THR A 121 -24.10 7.63 20.38
C THR A 121 -23.11 7.85 21.53
N ILE A 122 -21.83 8.09 21.23
CA ILE A 122 -20.80 8.39 22.23
C ILE A 122 -21.16 9.69 22.98
N ASP A 123 -21.59 10.71 22.25
CA ASP A 123 -21.95 12.02 22.81
C ASP A 123 -23.27 11.98 23.62
N ASN A 124 -24.15 11.01 23.38
CA ASN A 124 -25.47 10.90 24.00
C ASN A 124 -25.74 9.46 24.49
N PRO A 125 -24.97 8.97 25.46
CA PRO A 125 -24.98 7.57 25.87
C PRO A 125 -26.30 7.10 26.49
N ASP A 126 -27.11 8.01 27.04
CA ASP A 126 -28.39 7.71 27.71
C ASP A 126 -29.61 7.77 26.77
N SER A 127 -29.41 8.15 25.51
CA SER A 127 -30.51 8.31 24.55
C SER A 127 -30.80 7.00 23.80
N GLN A 128 -31.91 6.36 24.14
CA GLN A 128 -32.35 5.16 23.44
C GLN A 128 -32.67 5.43 21.95
N GLU A 129 -33.25 6.56 21.64
CA GLU A 129 -33.58 6.94 20.26
C GLU A 129 -32.32 7.03 19.39
N ILE A 130 -31.27 7.71 19.89
CA ILE A 130 -29.97 7.83 19.20
C ILE A 130 -29.33 6.46 19.02
N PHE A 131 -29.42 5.60 20.02
CA PHE A 131 -28.91 4.25 19.93
C PHE A 131 -29.65 3.41 18.86
N GLU A 132 -30.97 3.47 18.79
CA GLU A 132 -31.75 2.76 17.77
C GLU A 132 -31.44 3.31 16.35
N GLU A 133 -31.26 4.62 16.22
CA GLU A 133 -30.76 5.21 14.97
C GLU A 133 -29.37 4.68 14.60
N PHE A 134 -28.44 4.60 15.56
CA PHE A 134 -27.11 4.05 15.38
C PHE A 134 -27.16 2.61 14.82
N VAL A 135 -27.88 1.70 15.48
CA VAL A 135 -28.03 0.32 15.02
C VAL A 135 -28.59 0.26 13.60
N THR A 136 -29.59 1.09 13.30
CA THR A 136 -30.22 1.17 11.97
C THR A 136 -29.22 1.65 10.91
N LYS A 137 -28.48 2.70 11.21
CA LYS A 137 -27.45 3.27 10.30
C LYS A 137 -26.32 2.29 10.04
N ILE A 138 -25.85 1.57 11.07
CA ILE A 138 -24.80 0.57 10.93
C ILE A 138 -25.29 -0.57 10.01
N LYS A 139 -26.43 -1.17 10.30
CA LYS A 139 -27.02 -2.24 9.46
C LYS A 139 -27.17 -1.85 7.98
N ALA A 140 -27.54 -0.60 7.72
CA ALA A 140 -27.79 -0.11 6.36
C ALA A 140 -26.51 0.20 5.57
N ASN A 141 -25.39 0.46 6.23
CA ASN A 141 -24.20 1.01 5.59
C ASN A 141 -22.93 0.15 5.70
N GLU A 142 -22.81 -0.75 6.70
CA GLU A 142 -21.59 -1.54 6.91
C GLU A 142 -21.25 -2.42 5.71
N ALA A 143 -22.21 -3.20 5.21
CA ALA A 143 -21.97 -4.09 4.08
C ALA A 143 -21.58 -3.33 2.80
N LYS A 144 -22.15 -2.14 2.58
CA LYS A 144 -21.82 -1.27 1.44
C LYS A 144 -20.42 -0.66 1.60
N PHE A 145 -20.09 -0.22 2.83
CA PHE A 145 -18.75 0.26 3.16
C PHE A 145 -17.71 -0.84 2.88
N SER A 146 -17.93 -2.04 3.40
CA SER A 146 -17.01 -3.17 3.22
C SER A 146 -16.84 -3.54 1.74
N ALA A 147 -17.93 -3.60 0.98
CA ALA A 147 -17.87 -3.90 -0.46
C ALA A 147 -17.11 -2.83 -1.27
N THR A 148 -17.34 -1.55 -1.00
CA THR A 148 -16.61 -0.47 -1.67
C THR A 148 -15.14 -0.43 -1.25
N MET A 149 -14.81 -0.76 0.00
CA MET A 149 -13.45 -0.88 0.46
C MET A 149 -12.73 -2.05 -0.22
N ASP A 150 -13.39 -3.21 -0.42
CA ASP A 150 -12.83 -4.32 -1.19
C ASP A 150 -12.51 -3.92 -2.63
N ASN A 151 -13.40 -3.18 -3.28
CA ASN A 151 -13.14 -2.68 -4.61
C ASN A 151 -11.94 -1.71 -4.65
N LEU A 152 -11.78 -0.87 -3.64
CA LEU A 152 -10.61 0.00 -3.49
C LEU A 152 -9.32 -0.80 -3.32
N VAL A 153 -9.31 -1.84 -2.48
CA VAL A 153 -8.15 -2.73 -2.29
C VAL A 153 -7.76 -3.37 -3.61
N ASN A 154 -8.73 -3.90 -4.35
CA ASN A 154 -8.50 -4.53 -5.66
C ASN A 154 -7.86 -3.53 -6.65
N GLU A 155 -8.32 -2.27 -6.67
CA GLU A 155 -7.74 -1.26 -7.55
C GLU A 155 -6.33 -0.84 -7.09
N TYR A 156 -6.06 -0.72 -5.78
CA TYR A 156 -4.71 -0.49 -5.26
C TYR A 156 -3.76 -1.60 -5.67
N GLU A 157 -4.18 -2.87 -5.54
CA GLU A 157 -3.39 -4.02 -6.01
C GLU A 157 -3.14 -3.98 -7.52
N ALA A 158 -4.16 -3.65 -8.32
CA ALA A 158 -4.01 -3.56 -9.77
C ALA A 158 -3.01 -2.47 -10.18
N ILE A 159 -3.06 -1.31 -9.51
CA ILE A 159 -2.10 -0.21 -9.72
C ILE A 159 -0.69 -0.66 -9.33
N SER A 160 -0.53 -1.29 -8.16
CA SER A 160 0.75 -1.79 -7.67
C SER A 160 1.35 -2.85 -8.61
N LYS A 161 0.55 -3.80 -9.10
CA LYS A 161 0.97 -4.81 -10.08
C LYS A 161 1.41 -4.17 -11.41
N ARG A 162 0.70 -3.16 -11.91
CA ARG A 162 1.09 -2.42 -13.13
C ARG A 162 2.43 -1.70 -12.96
N LYS A 163 2.62 -1.02 -11.83
CA LYS A 163 3.88 -0.34 -11.48
C LYS A 163 5.03 -1.34 -11.38
N LEU A 164 4.81 -2.48 -10.73
CA LEU A 164 5.81 -3.55 -10.58
C LEU A 164 6.21 -4.14 -11.94
N ALA A 165 5.24 -4.38 -12.83
CA ALA A 165 5.52 -4.89 -14.18
C ALA A 165 6.40 -3.92 -15.00
N GLY A 166 6.13 -2.61 -14.92
CA GLY A 166 6.98 -1.60 -15.53
C GLY A 166 8.41 -1.62 -14.97
N PHE A 167 8.54 -1.74 -13.66
CA PHE A 167 9.83 -1.81 -12.99
C PHE A 167 10.64 -3.07 -13.36
N ARG A 168 9.99 -4.24 -13.42
CA ARG A 168 10.63 -5.49 -13.88
C ARG A 168 11.24 -5.33 -15.29
N LYS A 169 10.55 -4.64 -16.20
CA LYS A 169 11.08 -4.37 -17.55
C LYS A 169 12.39 -3.57 -17.49
N ILE A 170 12.45 -2.55 -16.62
CA ILE A 170 13.65 -1.74 -16.43
C ILE A 170 14.80 -2.61 -15.88
N LEU A 171 14.57 -3.42 -14.86
CA LEU A 171 15.57 -4.33 -14.30
C LEU A 171 16.07 -5.35 -15.33
N THR A 172 15.18 -5.92 -16.14
CA THR A 172 15.57 -6.84 -17.21
C THR A 172 16.47 -6.14 -18.24
N LEU A 173 16.14 -4.91 -18.64
CA LEU A 173 16.97 -4.11 -19.54
C LEU A 173 18.36 -3.87 -18.95
N TYR A 174 18.44 -3.48 -17.68
CA TYR A 174 19.72 -3.32 -16.96
C TYR A 174 20.54 -4.62 -16.95
N GLY A 175 19.90 -5.76 -16.69
CA GLY A 175 20.55 -7.08 -16.74
C GLY A 175 21.14 -7.36 -18.12
N VAL A 176 20.36 -7.15 -19.19
CA VAL A 176 20.84 -7.33 -20.57
C VAL A 176 22.02 -6.42 -20.89
N VAL A 177 21.93 -5.13 -20.56
CA VAL A 177 23.03 -4.17 -20.77
C VAL A 177 24.30 -4.59 -20.03
N THR A 178 24.16 -5.06 -18.80
CA THR A 178 25.29 -5.56 -18.00
C THR A 178 25.96 -6.78 -18.67
N VAL A 179 25.20 -7.75 -19.12
CA VAL A 179 25.75 -8.94 -19.80
C VAL A 179 26.46 -8.57 -21.11
N VAL A 180 25.86 -7.73 -21.94
CA VAL A 180 26.48 -7.24 -23.18
C VAL A 180 27.78 -6.52 -22.89
N PHE A 181 27.80 -5.68 -21.87
CA PHE A 181 29.00 -4.95 -21.45
C PHE A 181 30.10 -5.90 -20.96
N LEU A 182 29.78 -6.94 -20.18
CA LEU A 182 30.76 -7.94 -19.74
C LEU A 182 31.36 -8.70 -20.93
N ILE A 183 30.58 -9.10 -21.92
CA ILE A 183 31.06 -9.73 -23.15
C ILE A 183 32.01 -8.78 -23.87
N PHE A 184 31.66 -7.50 -23.99
CA PHE A 184 32.54 -6.50 -24.60
C PHE A 184 33.88 -6.38 -23.85
N VAL A 185 33.87 -6.32 -22.50
CA VAL A 185 35.09 -6.24 -21.70
C VAL A 185 35.98 -7.47 -21.93
N ILE A 186 35.40 -8.68 -21.95
CA ILE A 186 36.13 -9.91 -22.22
C ILE A 186 36.81 -9.85 -23.59
N TRP A 187 36.06 -9.53 -24.64
CA TRP A 187 36.55 -9.55 -26.00
C TRP A 187 37.59 -8.44 -26.33
N PHE A 188 37.34 -7.23 -25.87
CA PHE A 188 38.15 -6.06 -26.25
C PHE A 188 39.24 -5.68 -25.23
N ILE A 189 39.20 -6.24 -24.02
CA ILE A 189 40.17 -5.91 -22.97
C ILE A 189 40.91 -7.16 -22.50
N ILE A 190 40.19 -8.20 -22.02
CA ILE A 190 40.80 -9.36 -21.37
C ILE A 190 41.57 -10.22 -22.37
N ILE A 191 40.96 -10.62 -23.50
CA ILE A 191 41.59 -11.49 -24.51
C ILE A 191 42.86 -10.85 -25.11
N PRO A 192 42.88 -9.57 -25.52
CA PRO A 192 44.11 -8.92 -26.00
C PRO A 192 45.21 -8.80 -24.94
N LEU A 193 44.84 -8.57 -23.68
CA LEU A 193 45.78 -8.56 -22.56
C LEU A 193 46.45 -9.92 -22.35
N TYR A 194 45.65 -10.98 -22.32
CA TYR A 194 46.14 -12.33 -22.16
C TYR A 194 47.08 -12.76 -23.29
N LYS A 195 46.75 -12.46 -24.55
CA LYS A 195 47.63 -12.71 -25.70
C LYS A 195 48.97 -11.99 -25.58
N LYS A 196 48.97 -10.73 -25.15
CA LYS A 196 50.18 -9.95 -24.98
C LYS A 196 51.07 -10.46 -23.84
N SER A 197 50.50 -10.90 -22.72
CA SER A 197 51.23 -11.51 -21.58
C SER A 197 51.98 -12.76 -22.03
N LYS A 198 51.29 -13.66 -22.75
CA LYS A 198 51.85 -14.92 -23.21
C LYS A 198 53.03 -14.70 -24.22
N THR A 199 52.97 -13.67 -25.02
CA THR A 199 54.08 -13.32 -25.96
C THR A 199 55.31 -12.82 -25.20
N LEU A 200 55.13 -12.16 -24.05
CA LEU A 200 56.25 -11.67 -23.21
C LEU A 200 56.92 -12.76 -22.38
N GLU A 201 56.25 -13.85 -22.07
CA GLU A 201 56.79 -15.01 -21.35
C GLU A 201 57.57 -15.96 -22.27
N SER A 202 57.37 -15.86 -23.58
CA SER A 202 58.01 -16.69 -24.60
C SER A 202 59.31 -16.12 -25.17
N HIS A 203 59.77 -14.96 -24.68
CA HIS A 203 61.02 -14.32 -24.95
C HIS A 203 61.89 -14.18 -23.70
#